data_e5bf92610b807366022de529783a0b11
#
_entry.id   e5bf92610b807366022de529783a0b11
#
_cell.length_a   1.000
_cell.length_b   1.000
_cell.length_c   1.000
_cell.angle_alpha   90.00
_cell.angle_beta   90.00
_cell.angle_gamma   90.00
#
_symmetry.space_group_name_H-M   'P 1'
#
loop_
_entity.id
_entity.type
_entity.pdbx_description
1 polymer ?
#
loop_
_entity_poly.entity_id
_entity_poly.type
_entity_poly.pdbx_seq_one_letter_code
_entity_poly.pdbx_strand_id
1 'polypeptide(L)'
;GVVRKSLEDRADAVGDVRQRASTAVPVTLQFDRRDTLAGGGVTWGVLAWTPGRLSIDEPQRSVDAATAATAGSFHRLNLDLARVQRLGGSLAFYGRLSTQWADRNLDSSEGFALGGIYGVRGYPPGEGLGARGWLAQTELRWTGLGAATPYVFFDAGASRANVRPWNEASGARRELAAAGIGARAALGAFSMDASLAWPVQGGAPTSDTRDTRPRLWVSVGYRF
;
A
#
# COMPACT_ATOMS: atom_id res chain seq x y z
N GLY A 1 12.66 11.25 13.84
CA GLY A 1 13.44 11.83 12.74
C GLY A 1 12.61 12.80 11.91
N VAL A 2 13.27 13.59 11.07
CA VAL A 2 12.63 14.51 10.10
C VAL A 2 12.82 13.90 8.72
N VAL A 3 11.75 13.77 7.95
CA VAL A 3 11.76 13.30 6.56
C VAL A 3 11.61 14.52 5.65
N ARG A 4 12.54 14.72 4.73
CA ARG A 4 12.46 15.74 3.68
C ARG A 4 12.47 15.06 2.33
N LYS A 5 11.54 15.44 1.45
CA LYS A 5 11.46 14.98 0.06
C LYS A 5 11.53 16.22 -0.85
N SER A 6 12.43 16.18 -1.82
CA SER A 6 12.43 17.11 -2.95
C SER A 6 11.91 16.35 -4.16
N LEU A 7 10.87 16.87 -4.77
CA LEU A 7 10.14 16.23 -5.86
C LEU A 7 10.20 17.15 -7.08
N GLU A 8 10.64 16.61 -8.19
CA GLU A 8 10.70 17.31 -9.46
C GLU A 8 9.97 16.51 -10.52
N ASP A 9 8.92 17.08 -11.09
CA ASP A 9 8.22 16.51 -12.23
C ASP A 9 8.61 17.32 -13.47
N ARG A 10 9.08 16.64 -14.50
CA ARG A 10 9.43 17.23 -15.79
C ARG A 10 8.47 16.79 -16.87
N ALA A 11 7.89 17.73 -17.56
CA ALA A 11 7.11 17.51 -18.77
C ALA A 11 7.91 18.03 -19.99
N ASP A 12 8.87 17.26 -20.46
CA ASP A 12 9.83 17.67 -21.50
C ASP A 12 9.16 18.13 -22.79
N ALA A 13 7.97 17.58 -23.12
CA ALA A 13 7.20 17.96 -24.31
C ALA A 13 6.72 19.42 -24.31
N VAL A 14 6.61 20.05 -23.14
CA VAL A 14 6.12 21.43 -22.95
C VAL A 14 7.11 22.29 -22.16
N GLY A 15 8.27 21.73 -21.80
CA GLY A 15 9.32 22.44 -21.05
C GLY A 15 8.89 22.84 -19.63
N ASP A 16 7.88 22.18 -19.05
CA ASP A 16 7.36 22.48 -17.72
C ASP A 16 8.14 21.67 -16.66
N VAL A 17 8.71 22.38 -15.67
CA VAL A 17 9.41 21.80 -14.53
C VAL A 17 8.67 22.20 -13.27
N ARG A 18 8.17 21.21 -12.53
CA ARG A 18 7.41 21.43 -11.29
C ARG A 18 8.24 20.96 -10.11
N GLN A 19 8.55 21.90 -9.23
CA GLN A 19 9.27 21.62 -8.00
C GLN A 19 8.34 21.67 -6.81
N ARG A 20 8.46 20.64 -5.98
CA ARG A 20 7.71 20.50 -4.73
C ARG A 20 8.63 19.99 -3.64
N ALA A 21 8.44 20.44 -2.43
CA ALA A 21 9.18 19.96 -1.28
C ALA A 21 8.23 19.59 -0.14
N SER A 22 8.37 18.37 0.38
CA SER A 22 7.64 17.91 1.57
C SER A 22 8.61 17.77 2.73
N THR A 23 8.20 18.27 3.90
CA THR A 23 8.87 18.04 5.17
C THR A 23 7.88 17.47 6.15
N ALA A 24 8.19 16.31 6.74
CA ALA A 24 7.33 15.62 7.67
C ALA A 24 8.07 15.06 8.86
N VAL A 25 7.39 14.92 10.00
CA VAL A 25 7.93 14.38 11.25
C VAL A 25 7.07 13.19 11.69
N PRO A 26 7.36 11.96 11.24
CA PRO A 26 6.60 10.80 11.68
C PRO A 26 6.88 10.48 13.16
N VAL A 27 5.81 10.31 13.92
CA VAL A 27 5.80 9.76 15.28
C VAL A 27 5.17 8.39 15.21
N THR A 28 5.91 7.35 15.59
CA THR A 28 5.47 5.96 15.44
C THR A 28 5.42 5.24 16.77
N LEU A 29 4.35 4.47 16.96
CA LEU A 29 4.21 3.48 18.01
C LEU A 29 4.24 2.10 17.35
N GLN A 30 5.18 1.24 17.80
CA GLN A 30 5.30 -0.13 17.33
C GLN A 30 5.03 -1.08 18.50
N PHE A 31 4.38 -2.20 18.19
CA PHE A 31 4.16 -3.27 19.16
C PHE A 31 4.22 -4.63 18.49
N ASP A 32 4.59 -5.62 19.27
CA ASP A 32 4.43 -7.04 18.95
C ASP A 32 3.96 -7.79 20.18
N ARG A 33 3.18 -8.83 19.97
CA ARG A 33 2.64 -9.69 21.03
C ARG A 33 2.53 -11.13 20.53
N ARG A 34 3.02 -12.03 21.34
CA ARG A 34 2.76 -13.47 21.20
C ARG A 34 1.71 -13.91 22.22
N ASP A 35 0.82 -14.79 21.82
CA ASP A 35 -0.22 -15.35 22.67
C ASP A 35 -0.47 -16.83 22.36
N THR A 36 -1.25 -17.48 23.21
CA THR A 36 -1.63 -18.90 23.08
C THR A 36 -3.05 -19.09 22.56
N LEU A 37 -3.74 -18.02 22.16
CA LEU A 37 -5.12 -18.05 21.68
C LEU A 37 -5.23 -19.00 20.46
N ALA A 38 -6.18 -19.94 20.52
CA ALA A 38 -6.51 -20.90 19.45
C ALA A 38 -5.26 -21.58 18.82
N GLY A 39 -4.32 -22.05 19.64
CA GLY A 39 -3.11 -22.74 19.18
C GLY A 39 -1.88 -21.81 19.05
N GLY A 40 -2.04 -20.54 19.37
CA GLY A 40 -0.97 -19.54 19.43
C GLY A 40 -0.81 -18.72 18.17
N GLY A 41 -0.44 -17.47 18.38
CA GLY A 41 -0.24 -16.52 17.30
C GLY A 41 0.73 -15.40 17.67
N VAL A 42 1.10 -14.63 16.65
CA VAL A 42 1.91 -13.41 16.77
C VAL A 42 1.16 -12.29 16.10
N THR A 43 0.93 -11.22 16.84
CA THR A 43 0.35 -9.96 16.33
C THR A 43 1.41 -8.88 16.42
N TRP A 44 1.56 -8.09 15.37
CA TRP A 44 2.43 -6.91 15.38
C TRP A 44 1.76 -5.77 14.64
N GLY A 45 2.16 -4.57 14.97
CA GLY A 45 1.58 -3.41 14.34
C GLY A 45 2.41 -2.15 14.51
N VAL A 46 2.10 -1.19 13.65
CA VAL A 46 2.67 0.15 13.64
C VAL A 46 1.53 1.15 13.50
N LEU A 47 1.45 2.09 14.42
CA LEU A 47 0.62 3.28 14.31
C LEU A 47 1.55 4.47 14.10
N ALA A 48 1.37 5.22 13.01
CA ALA A 48 2.19 6.37 12.67
C ALA A 48 1.33 7.61 12.48
N TRP A 49 1.58 8.65 13.28
CA TRP A 49 1.06 9.99 13.06
C TRP A 49 2.14 10.85 12.41
N THR A 50 1.84 11.44 11.27
CA THR A 50 2.79 12.20 10.46
C THR A 50 2.24 13.60 10.21
N PRO A 51 2.54 14.60 11.05
CA PRO A 51 2.43 16.00 10.70
C PRO A 51 3.48 16.36 9.64
N GLY A 52 3.07 17.12 8.64
CA GLY A 52 3.97 17.55 7.57
C GLY A 52 3.55 18.86 6.94
N ARG A 53 4.38 19.35 6.04
CA ARG A 53 4.13 20.55 5.24
C ARG A 53 4.62 20.31 3.82
N LEU A 54 3.77 20.60 2.84
CA LEU A 54 4.08 20.62 1.43
C LEU A 54 4.28 22.08 0.96
N SER A 55 5.39 22.33 0.27
CA SER A 55 5.68 23.56 -0.44
C SER A 55 5.65 23.30 -1.93
N ILE A 56 5.04 24.19 -2.69
CA ILE A 56 4.94 24.16 -4.15
C ILE A 56 5.37 25.52 -4.67
N ASP A 57 6.22 25.58 -5.69
CA ASP A 57 6.68 26.82 -6.28
C ASP A 57 5.64 27.40 -7.27
N GLU A 58 5.69 28.71 -7.50
CA GLU A 58 4.88 29.36 -8.53
C GLU A 58 5.38 29.01 -9.95
N PRO A 59 4.48 28.91 -10.96
CA PRO A 59 3.05 29.22 -10.93
C PRO A 59 2.15 28.04 -10.47
N GLN A 60 2.69 26.86 -10.20
CA GLN A 60 1.93 25.66 -9.87
C GLN A 60 1.16 25.79 -8.56
N ARG A 61 1.64 26.61 -7.63
CA ARG A 61 0.95 26.88 -6.37
C ARG A 61 -0.42 27.54 -6.58
N SER A 62 -0.52 28.45 -7.54
CA SER A 62 -1.80 29.09 -7.88
C SER A 62 -2.79 28.10 -8.47
N VAL A 63 -2.32 27.15 -9.31
CA VAL A 63 -3.14 26.07 -9.87
C VAL A 63 -3.57 25.11 -8.77
N ASP A 64 -2.64 24.69 -7.88
CA ASP A 64 -2.96 23.82 -6.74
C ASP A 64 -4.03 24.45 -5.84
N ALA A 65 -3.91 25.74 -5.52
CA ALA A 65 -4.86 26.45 -4.67
C ALA A 65 -6.28 26.48 -5.26
N ALA A 66 -6.40 26.56 -6.59
CA ALA A 66 -7.68 26.55 -7.30
C ALA A 66 -8.26 25.11 -7.50
N THR A 67 -7.48 24.07 -7.22
CA THR A 67 -7.85 22.66 -7.47
C THR A 67 -7.66 21.81 -6.21
N ALA A 68 -6.56 21.06 -6.16
CA ALA A 68 -6.29 20.06 -5.11
C ALA A 68 -6.01 20.69 -3.73
N ALA A 69 -5.51 21.91 -3.67
CA ALA A 69 -5.16 22.63 -2.46
C ALA A 69 -4.28 21.80 -1.50
N THR A 70 -3.28 21.13 -2.06
CA THR A 70 -2.38 20.23 -1.32
C THR A 70 -1.28 20.97 -0.57
N ALA A 71 -0.89 22.18 -1.06
CA ALA A 71 0.11 23.02 -0.42
C ALA A 71 -0.28 23.40 1.01
N GLY A 72 0.70 23.43 1.91
CA GLY A 72 0.52 23.78 3.31
C GLY A 72 0.67 22.61 4.28
N SER A 73 0.25 22.79 5.53
CA SER A 73 0.38 21.78 6.57
C SER A 73 -0.67 20.69 6.43
N PHE A 74 -0.29 19.46 6.68
CA PHE A 74 -1.17 18.28 6.66
C PHE A 74 -0.90 17.36 7.86
N HIS A 75 -1.89 16.54 8.19
CA HIS A 75 -1.77 15.44 9.14
C HIS A 75 -2.20 14.13 8.48
N ARG A 76 -1.38 13.12 8.65
CA ARG A 76 -1.63 11.77 8.16
C ARG A 76 -1.51 10.78 9.31
N LEU A 77 -2.47 9.86 9.42
CA LEU A 77 -2.46 8.74 10.36
C LEU A 77 -2.47 7.44 9.57
N ASN A 78 -1.49 6.59 9.83
CA ASN A 78 -1.37 5.26 9.23
C ASN A 78 -1.42 4.20 10.32
N LEU A 79 -2.15 3.13 10.06
CA LEU A 79 -2.13 1.91 10.85
C LEU A 79 -1.73 0.75 9.94
N ASP A 80 -0.74 -0.02 10.34
CA ASP A 80 -0.43 -1.35 9.83
C ASP A 80 -0.55 -2.34 10.97
N LEU A 81 -1.43 -3.34 10.83
CA LEU A 81 -1.66 -4.39 11.80
C LEU A 81 -1.59 -5.73 11.09
N ALA A 82 -0.82 -6.67 11.61
CA ALA A 82 -0.74 -8.00 11.05
C ALA A 82 -0.74 -9.08 12.15
N ARG A 83 -1.29 -10.25 11.80
CA ARG A 83 -1.30 -11.44 12.64
C ARG A 83 -1.01 -12.70 11.85
N VAL A 84 -0.16 -13.55 12.42
CA VAL A 84 -0.06 -14.95 12.04
C VAL A 84 -0.67 -15.77 13.16
N GLN A 85 -1.66 -16.61 12.81
CA GLN A 85 -2.36 -17.50 13.72
C GLN A 85 -2.15 -18.94 13.30
N ARG A 86 -1.68 -19.80 14.19
CA ARG A 86 -1.71 -21.25 13.96
C ARG A 86 -3.14 -21.77 14.07
N LEU A 87 -3.55 -22.58 13.08
CA LEU A 87 -4.89 -23.17 13.05
C LEU A 87 -4.89 -24.65 13.43
N GLY A 88 -3.71 -25.22 13.73
CA GLY A 88 -3.49 -26.62 14.03
C GLY A 88 -2.89 -27.39 12.85
N GLY A 89 -2.21 -28.51 13.14
CA GLY A 89 -1.45 -29.24 12.14
C GLY A 89 -0.41 -28.36 11.45
N SER A 90 -0.42 -28.40 10.13
CA SER A 90 0.48 -27.64 9.27
C SER A 90 -0.17 -26.38 8.69
N LEU A 91 -1.32 -25.92 9.23
CA LEU A 91 -2.02 -24.74 8.70
C LEU A 91 -1.79 -23.51 9.56
N ALA A 92 -1.58 -22.37 8.90
CA ALA A 92 -1.53 -21.06 9.53
C ALA A 92 -2.33 -20.05 8.72
N PHE A 93 -3.02 -19.15 9.42
CA PHE A 93 -3.69 -17.98 8.84
C PHE A 93 -2.79 -16.78 9.01
N TYR A 94 -2.68 -15.97 7.97
CA TYR A 94 -2.09 -14.64 8.02
C TYR A 94 -3.16 -13.63 7.64
N GLY A 95 -3.28 -12.57 8.44
CA GLY A 95 -4.11 -11.42 8.15
C GLY A 95 -3.33 -10.13 8.33
N ARG A 96 -3.52 -9.17 7.44
CA ARG A 96 -2.98 -7.81 7.54
C ARG A 96 -4.05 -6.79 7.22
N LEU A 97 -4.08 -5.72 7.99
CA LEU A 97 -4.90 -4.52 7.74
C LEU A 97 -3.97 -3.32 7.70
N SER A 98 -3.99 -2.58 6.59
CA SER A 98 -3.32 -1.31 6.45
C SER A 98 -4.34 -0.22 6.21
N THR A 99 -4.23 0.93 6.87
CA THR A 99 -5.13 2.06 6.68
C THR A 99 -4.36 3.36 6.61
N GLN A 100 -4.91 4.32 5.88
CA GLN A 100 -4.47 5.72 5.91
C GLN A 100 -5.67 6.64 6.06
N TRP A 101 -5.54 7.57 6.98
CA TRP A 101 -6.42 8.71 7.11
C TRP A 101 -5.62 10.01 6.96
N ALA A 102 -6.21 11.00 6.28
CA ALA A 102 -5.62 12.34 6.14
C ALA A 102 -6.70 13.41 6.42
N ASP A 103 -6.29 14.56 6.93
CA ASP A 103 -7.18 15.68 7.23
C ASP A 103 -7.52 16.53 6.01
N ARG A 104 -6.72 16.40 4.93
CA ARG A 104 -6.83 17.15 3.68
C ARG A 104 -6.35 16.35 2.48
N ASN A 105 -6.46 16.92 1.28
CA ASN A 105 -5.85 16.37 0.08
C ASN A 105 -4.34 16.31 0.25
N LEU A 106 -3.75 15.22 -0.19
CA LEU A 106 -2.31 14.97 -0.10
C LEU A 106 -1.68 15.01 -1.48
N ASP A 107 -0.42 15.39 -1.52
CA ASP A 107 0.44 15.13 -2.67
C ASP A 107 0.55 13.62 -2.92
N SER A 108 0.74 13.22 -4.18
CA SER A 108 0.85 11.80 -4.56
C SER A 108 1.96 11.06 -3.81
N SER A 109 3.05 11.74 -3.44
CA SER A 109 4.17 11.19 -2.67
C SER A 109 3.82 10.82 -1.23
N GLU A 110 2.68 11.30 -0.71
CA GLU A 110 2.13 11.01 0.62
C GLU A 110 0.87 10.14 0.53
N GLY A 111 0.50 9.70 -0.67
CA GLY A 111 -0.71 8.93 -0.93
C GLY A 111 -0.63 7.48 -0.47
N PHE A 112 -1.80 6.89 -0.25
CA PHE A 112 -2.01 5.48 0.01
C PHE A 112 -2.33 4.77 -1.29
N ALA A 113 -1.51 3.78 -1.71
CA ALA A 113 -1.72 2.99 -2.90
C ALA A 113 -2.37 1.64 -2.55
N LEU A 114 -3.35 1.21 -3.36
CA LEU A 114 -4.02 -0.08 -3.16
C LEU A 114 -3.35 -1.22 -3.90
N GLY A 115 -2.93 -1.01 -5.15
CA GLY A 115 -2.38 -2.07 -5.99
C GLY A 115 -0.91 -2.37 -5.73
N GLY A 116 -0.44 -3.49 -6.28
CA GLY A 116 0.95 -3.92 -6.21
C GLY A 116 1.16 -5.19 -5.38
N ILE A 117 2.41 -5.65 -5.32
CA ILE A 117 2.80 -6.87 -4.59
C ILE A 117 2.48 -6.81 -3.08
N TYR A 118 2.53 -5.62 -2.48
CA TYR A 118 2.19 -5.38 -1.07
C TYR A 118 0.77 -4.83 -0.89
N GLY A 119 0.00 -4.73 -1.97
CA GLY A 119 -1.37 -4.27 -2.04
C GLY A 119 -2.33 -5.37 -2.48
N VAL A 120 -3.36 -4.98 -3.23
CA VAL A 120 -4.25 -5.90 -3.94
C VAL A 120 -3.49 -6.47 -5.13
N ARG A 121 -2.98 -7.70 -5.01
CA ARG A 121 -2.00 -8.32 -5.91
C ARG A 121 -2.49 -8.53 -7.34
N GLY A 122 -3.80 -8.48 -7.59
CA GLY A 122 -4.36 -8.51 -8.94
C GLY A 122 -4.14 -7.24 -9.77
N TYR A 123 -3.63 -6.17 -9.16
CA TYR A 123 -3.49 -4.84 -9.76
C TYR A 123 -2.05 -4.34 -9.76
N PRO A 124 -1.66 -3.48 -10.72
CA PRO A 124 -0.32 -2.92 -10.81
C PRO A 124 -0.01 -1.97 -9.64
N PRO A 125 1.28 -1.66 -9.39
CA PRO A 125 1.66 -0.60 -8.47
C PRO A 125 1.06 0.75 -8.88
N GLY A 126 0.73 1.58 -7.87
CA GLY A 126 0.12 2.89 -8.09
C GLY A 126 -1.39 2.86 -8.34
N GLU A 127 -1.99 1.69 -8.55
CA GLU A 127 -3.45 1.59 -8.69
C GLU A 127 -4.15 2.01 -7.41
N GLY A 128 -5.21 2.83 -7.57
CA GLY A 128 -6.00 3.31 -6.44
C GLY A 128 -5.23 4.20 -5.47
N LEU A 129 -4.33 5.04 -5.97
CA LEU A 129 -3.64 6.04 -5.15
C LEU A 129 -4.63 7.07 -4.59
N GLY A 130 -4.57 7.33 -3.28
CA GLY A 130 -5.49 8.26 -2.64
C GLY A 130 -5.00 8.84 -1.32
N ALA A 131 -5.68 9.90 -0.85
CA ALA A 131 -5.39 10.51 0.44
C ALA A 131 -5.87 9.66 1.63
N ARG A 132 -6.92 8.86 1.43
CA ARG A 132 -7.48 7.94 2.43
C ARG A 132 -7.70 6.58 1.83
N GLY A 133 -7.52 5.53 2.64
CA GLY A 133 -7.80 4.18 2.18
C GLY A 133 -7.60 3.12 3.26
N TRP A 134 -8.01 1.90 2.91
CA TRP A 134 -7.74 0.70 3.67
C TRP A 134 -7.43 -0.47 2.74
N LEU A 135 -6.62 -1.39 3.21
CA LEU A 135 -6.22 -2.62 2.53
C LEU A 135 -6.27 -3.76 3.55
N ALA A 136 -6.97 -4.82 3.23
CA ALA A 136 -6.95 -6.08 3.97
C ALA A 136 -6.35 -7.17 3.09
N GLN A 137 -5.41 -7.93 3.63
CA GLN A 137 -4.78 -9.08 2.99
C GLN A 137 -4.94 -10.29 3.89
N THR A 138 -5.34 -11.42 3.32
CA THR A 138 -5.49 -12.68 4.05
C THR A 138 -4.80 -13.80 3.29
N GLU A 139 -4.16 -14.71 4.02
CA GLU A 139 -3.55 -15.90 3.44
C GLU A 139 -3.81 -17.12 4.33
N LEU A 140 -4.16 -18.23 3.70
CA LEU A 140 -4.12 -19.55 4.32
C LEU A 140 -2.86 -20.25 3.83
N ARG A 141 -1.95 -20.54 4.76
CA ARG A 141 -0.60 -21.06 4.51
C ARG A 141 -0.49 -22.51 4.95
N TRP A 142 0.16 -23.31 4.14
CA TRP A 142 0.53 -24.67 4.50
C TRP A 142 2.03 -24.76 4.81
N THR A 143 2.37 -25.00 6.07
CA THR A 143 3.76 -24.98 6.58
C THR A 143 4.38 -26.39 6.68
N GLY A 144 3.70 -27.42 6.22
CA GLY A 144 4.11 -28.83 6.38
C GLY A 144 5.04 -29.38 5.28
N LEU A 145 5.44 -28.58 4.29
CA LEU A 145 6.23 -29.02 3.14
C LEU A 145 7.72 -28.66 3.23
N GLY A 146 8.31 -28.67 4.43
CA GLY A 146 9.74 -28.40 4.62
C GLY A 146 10.12 -26.97 4.25
N ALA A 147 10.97 -26.81 3.21
CA ALA A 147 11.45 -25.50 2.77
C ALA A 147 10.38 -24.66 2.04
N ALA A 148 9.29 -25.26 1.59
CA ALA A 148 8.24 -24.58 0.83
C ALA A 148 6.97 -24.36 1.69
N THR A 149 6.38 -23.20 1.53
CA THR A 149 5.11 -22.80 2.17
C THR A 149 4.15 -22.29 1.09
N PRO A 150 3.35 -23.17 0.46
CA PRO A 150 2.29 -22.74 -0.43
C PRO A 150 1.19 -22.03 0.35
N TYR A 151 0.47 -21.13 -0.33
CA TYR A 151 -0.65 -20.39 0.23
C TYR A 151 -1.70 -20.06 -0.82
N VAL A 152 -2.93 -19.90 -0.38
CA VAL A 152 -3.98 -19.22 -1.10
C VAL A 152 -4.24 -17.88 -0.43
N PHE A 153 -4.70 -16.88 -1.18
CA PHE A 153 -4.89 -15.56 -0.63
C PHE A 153 -6.12 -14.84 -1.18
N PHE A 154 -6.58 -13.88 -0.40
CA PHE A 154 -7.57 -12.90 -0.81
C PHE A 154 -7.15 -11.52 -0.29
N ASP A 155 -7.12 -10.55 -1.21
CA ASP A 155 -6.81 -9.15 -0.95
C ASP A 155 -8.01 -8.28 -1.29
N ALA A 156 -8.35 -7.30 -0.47
CA ALA A 156 -9.38 -6.32 -0.75
C ALA A 156 -9.01 -4.96 -0.17
N GLY A 157 -9.48 -3.89 -0.81
CA GLY A 157 -9.26 -2.56 -0.29
C GLY A 157 -10.05 -1.50 -1.03
N ALA A 158 -10.08 -0.32 -0.42
CA ALA A 158 -10.68 0.86 -1.02
C ALA A 158 -9.84 2.10 -0.73
N SER A 159 -9.79 3.01 -1.69
CA SER A 159 -9.18 4.32 -1.51
C SER A 159 -10.09 5.43 -2.03
N ARG A 160 -9.86 6.62 -1.52
CA ARG A 160 -10.47 7.84 -1.99
C ARG A 160 -9.35 8.80 -2.41
N ALA A 161 -9.40 9.25 -3.67
CA ALA A 161 -8.34 10.08 -4.25
C ALA A 161 -8.10 11.35 -3.44
N ASN A 162 -9.16 12.09 -3.12
CA ASN A 162 -9.07 13.34 -2.38
C ASN A 162 -10.09 13.41 -1.24
N VAL A 163 -9.70 14.02 -0.12
CA VAL A 163 -10.58 14.29 1.03
C VAL A 163 -11.61 15.35 0.69
N ARG A 164 -11.18 16.39 -0.05
CA ARG A 164 -11.98 17.52 -0.51
C ARG A 164 -11.91 17.57 -2.03
N PRO A 165 -12.84 16.90 -2.73
CA PRO A 165 -12.90 16.95 -4.19
C PRO A 165 -13.29 18.35 -4.67
N TRP A 166 -12.74 18.76 -5.83
CA TRP A 166 -13.08 20.02 -6.51
C TRP A 166 -13.87 19.78 -7.81
N ASN A 167 -14.02 18.51 -8.21
CA ASN A 167 -14.88 18.06 -9.29
C ASN A 167 -15.20 16.56 -9.10
N GLU A 168 -16.06 15.98 -9.94
CA GLU A 168 -16.45 14.57 -9.83
C GLU A 168 -15.26 13.60 -9.97
N ALA A 169 -14.40 13.84 -10.95
CA ALA A 169 -13.24 12.98 -11.19
C ALA A 169 -12.26 12.99 -10.00
N SER A 170 -12.07 14.14 -9.36
CA SER A 170 -11.21 14.28 -8.18
C SER A 170 -11.78 13.60 -6.92
N GLY A 171 -13.08 13.31 -6.89
CA GLY A 171 -13.76 12.59 -5.82
C GLY A 171 -13.72 11.06 -5.98
N ALA A 172 -13.05 10.56 -7.01
CA ALA A 172 -13.06 9.15 -7.38
C ALA A 172 -12.70 8.25 -6.17
N ARG A 173 -13.51 7.20 -6.01
CA ARG A 173 -13.26 6.08 -5.10
C ARG A 173 -12.86 4.87 -5.93
N ARG A 174 -11.82 4.20 -5.50
CA ARG A 174 -11.35 2.95 -6.10
C ARG A 174 -11.54 1.81 -5.12
N GLU A 175 -12.25 0.77 -5.53
CA GLU A 175 -12.45 -0.46 -4.76
C GLU A 175 -11.87 -1.61 -5.55
N LEU A 176 -11.00 -2.38 -4.93
CA LEU A 176 -10.28 -3.47 -5.56
C LEU A 176 -10.38 -4.72 -4.71
N ALA A 177 -10.50 -5.89 -5.38
CA ALA A 177 -10.28 -7.18 -4.75
C ALA A 177 -9.57 -8.13 -5.72
N ALA A 178 -8.78 -9.03 -5.18
CA ALA A 178 -8.09 -10.10 -5.91
C ALA A 178 -7.99 -11.36 -5.06
N ALA A 179 -7.97 -12.50 -5.74
CA ALA A 179 -7.68 -13.79 -5.13
C ALA A 179 -6.53 -14.46 -5.88
N GLY A 180 -5.85 -15.40 -5.23
CA GLY A 180 -4.76 -16.07 -5.90
C GLY A 180 -4.11 -17.17 -5.08
N ILE A 181 -3.03 -17.69 -5.67
CA ILE A 181 -2.19 -18.73 -5.08
C ILE A 181 -0.74 -18.29 -5.10
N GLY A 182 0.06 -18.79 -4.20
CA GLY A 182 1.49 -18.54 -4.19
C GLY A 182 2.26 -19.56 -3.38
N ALA A 183 3.58 -19.44 -3.41
CA ALA A 183 4.47 -20.25 -2.60
C ALA A 183 5.69 -19.41 -2.16
N ARG A 184 6.07 -19.59 -0.90
CA ARG A 184 7.35 -19.11 -0.35
C ARG A 184 8.28 -20.29 -0.18
N ALA A 185 9.56 -20.06 -0.47
CA ALA A 185 10.61 -21.05 -0.20
C ALA A 185 11.81 -20.35 0.47
N ALA A 186 12.45 -21.10 1.39
CA ALA A 186 13.71 -20.70 2.00
C ALA A 186 14.74 -21.82 1.77
N LEU A 187 15.78 -21.52 1.00
CA LEU A 187 16.82 -22.45 0.58
C LEU A 187 18.20 -21.88 0.94
N GLY A 188 18.74 -22.27 2.09
CA GLY A 188 19.98 -21.70 2.61
C GLY A 188 19.86 -20.19 2.83
N ALA A 189 20.70 -19.40 2.15
CA ALA A 189 20.69 -17.95 2.23
C ALA A 189 19.62 -17.28 1.32
N PHE A 190 18.95 -18.05 0.46
CA PHE A 190 17.93 -17.53 -0.45
C PHE A 190 16.53 -17.63 0.14
N SER A 191 15.73 -16.60 -0.09
CA SER A 191 14.28 -16.57 0.14
C SER A 191 13.58 -16.21 -1.17
N MET A 192 12.52 -16.91 -1.50
CA MET A 192 11.73 -16.70 -2.70
C MET A 192 10.26 -16.59 -2.35
N ASP A 193 9.54 -15.73 -3.02
CA ASP A 193 8.07 -15.66 -3.00
C ASP A 193 7.59 -15.53 -4.45
N ALA A 194 6.69 -16.40 -4.86
CA ALA A 194 6.05 -16.31 -6.17
C ALA A 194 4.53 -16.41 -5.99
N SER A 195 3.77 -15.58 -6.70
CA SER A 195 2.30 -15.63 -6.64
C SER A 195 1.65 -15.28 -7.98
N LEU A 196 0.50 -15.91 -8.23
CA LEU A 196 -0.42 -15.62 -9.32
C LEU A 196 -1.71 -15.05 -8.75
N ALA A 197 -2.11 -13.87 -9.23
CA ALA A 197 -3.23 -13.10 -8.72
C ALA A 197 -4.24 -12.80 -9.83
N TRP A 198 -5.52 -13.06 -9.56
CA TRP A 198 -6.65 -12.74 -10.42
C TRP A 198 -7.46 -11.61 -9.81
N PRO A 199 -7.73 -10.51 -10.54
CA PRO A 199 -8.71 -9.51 -10.12
C PRO A 199 -10.10 -10.14 -9.95
N VAL A 200 -10.77 -9.82 -8.83
CA VAL A 200 -12.13 -10.27 -8.52
C VAL A 200 -13.11 -9.08 -8.61
N GLN A 201 -12.68 -7.90 -8.17
CA GLN A 201 -13.46 -6.68 -8.19
C GLN A 201 -12.56 -5.50 -8.55
N GLY A 202 -13.11 -4.53 -9.33
CA GLY A 202 -12.44 -3.25 -9.65
C GLY A 202 -12.25 -3.02 -11.17
N GLY A 203 -12.53 -4.02 -12.02
CA GLY A 203 -12.42 -3.89 -13.47
C GLY A 203 -10.97 -3.82 -13.98
N ALA A 204 -10.76 -3.16 -15.10
CA ALA A 204 -9.43 -2.95 -15.67
C ALA A 204 -8.59 -1.99 -14.80
N PRO A 205 -7.25 -2.14 -14.78
CA PRO A 205 -6.39 -1.17 -14.14
C PRO A 205 -6.49 0.21 -14.81
N THR A 206 -6.32 1.25 -14.00
CA THR A 206 -6.28 2.64 -14.47
C THR A 206 -4.88 3.24 -14.44
N SER A 207 -3.96 2.61 -13.71
CA SER A 207 -2.56 3.03 -13.56
C SER A 207 -1.59 2.35 -14.55
N ASP A 208 -2.08 1.40 -15.37
CA ASP A 208 -1.30 0.67 -16.37
C ASP A 208 -2.17 0.45 -17.61
N THR A 209 -1.60 0.56 -18.79
CA THR A 209 -2.27 0.28 -20.06
C THR A 209 -2.43 -1.23 -20.31
N ARG A 210 -1.70 -2.08 -19.59
CA ARG A 210 -1.74 -3.54 -19.71
C ARG A 210 -2.65 -4.15 -18.66
N ASP A 211 -3.73 -4.79 -19.10
CA ASP A 211 -4.62 -5.60 -18.26
C ASP A 211 -4.16 -7.06 -18.28
N THR A 212 -3.13 -7.35 -17.47
CA THR A 212 -2.56 -8.70 -17.38
C THR A 212 -3.33 -9.54 -16.37
N ARG A 213 -3.92 -10.67 -16.81
CA ARG A 213 -4.69 -11.62 -15.99
C ARG A 213 -4.31 -13.06 -16.31
N PRO A 214 -3.74 -13.85 -15.38
CA PRO A 214 -3.33 -13.47 -14.03
C PRO A 214 -2.10 -12.56 -14.03
N ARG A 215 -1.91 -11.83 -12.91
CA ARG A 215 -0.70 -11.07 -12.65
C ARG A 215 0.28 -11.94 -11.86
N LEU A 216 1.49 -12.08 -12.40
CA LEU A 216 2.58 -12.79 -11.75
C LEU A 216 3.44 -11.82 -10.93
N TRP A 217 3.74 -12.21 -9.70
CA TRP A 217 4.72 -11.56 -8.85
C TRP A 217 5.80 -12.56 -8.45
N VAL A 218 7.06 -12.14 -8.54
CA VAL A 218 8.22 -12.91 -8.08
C VAL A 218 9.13 -11.99 -7.28
N SER A 219 9.56 -12.45 -6.12
CA SER A 219 10.53 -11.78 -5.26
C SER A 219 11.60 -12.77 -4.86
N VAL A 220 12.85 -12.36 -4.91
CA VAL A 220 14.02 -13.14 -4.48
C VAL A 220 14.84 -12.29 -3.52
N GLY A 221 15.14 -12.83 -2.36
CA GLY A 221 16.02 -12.23 -1.36
C GLY A 221 17.25 -13.12 -1.12
N TYR A 222 18.37 -12.51 -0.86
CA TYR A 222 19.61 -13.17 -0.44
C TYR A 222 20.09 -12.56 0.86
N ARG A 223 20.48 -13.41 1.82
CA ARG A 223 21.06 -13.00 3.10
C ARG A 223 22.56 -13.39 3.09
N PHE A 224 23.38 -12.40 3.15
CA PHE A 224 24.86 -12.53 3.25
C PHE A 224 25.34 -12.36 4.69
#